data_c03f67fd96def7fd23df32f417d1c6e0
#
_entry.id   c03f67fd96def7fd23df32f417d1c6e0
#
_cell.length_a   1.000
_cell.length_b   1.000
_cell.length_c   1.000
_cell.angle_alpha   90.00
_cell.angle_beta   90.00
_cell.angle_gamma   90.00
#
_symmetry.space_group_name_H-M   'P 1'
#
loop_
_entity.id
_entity.type
_entity.pdbx_description
1 polymer ?
#
loop_
_entity_poly.entity_id
_entity_poly.type
_entity_poly.pdbx_seq_one_letter_code
_entity_poly.pdbx_strand_id
1 'polypeptide(L)'
;MSAKIRGIAHGSAANAQGTKLTVASRPGDTAVLIAAAQLTAPGNVYNPPEGWTGASQAPIAPTARSGYIAWRRVTDPSDTTDVVWYNRTAMWTSRQNGVMIVFEGELEVKTTAWQTSVPDVGEDTYLISQSHGPMSNALMEWTGSGDILYDGEDTVSTTASWSALRVGLTSSQPTMGSGQAPAAWCAFTAKVALAATPGCSWYQNGNEVPARVSVYENDTENVASKVGVMPTGPSSVAELFKIPNFVVAHRGGSLGWVESTQQAYTDSMAYGVDALEISCARTSDGVWFANHDNNLKSLGGPDKDTSTMTWAEVRDAMAHLPDKMPCRLDWLLETYGESTVIVFDPKNNHPRRDEYFEILAPYRERILIKFFGNLFSLFDDARARGFAAWGYAYESSKTAPWWNEFASGAHLDVLSIAWDASKETYDQLLLAGKPIVSHITGWTNQAQAAAAKGATGTIASGVKNFKTIQV
;
A
#
# COMPACT_ATOMS: atom_id res chain seq x y z
N MET A 1 -1.75 -6.39 -9.19
CA MET A 1 -2.92 -6.10 -8.32
C MET A 1 -4.00 -5.51 -9.21
N SER A 2 -5.22 -5.98 -9.07
CA SER A 2 -6.36 -5.43 -9.82
C SER A 2 -6.57 -3.97 -9.43
N ALA A 3 -6.89 -3.14 -10.41
CA ALA A 3 -7.17 -1.74 -10.16
C ALA A 3 -8.50 -1.61 -9.42
N LYS A 4 -8.52 -0.81 -8.36
CA LYS A 4 -9.74 -0.58 -7.55
C LYS A 4 -10.62 0.47 -8.23
N ILE A 5 -11.91 0.16 -8.41
CA ILE A 5 -12.87 1.06 -9.04
C ILE A 5 -13.48 1.97 -7.98
N ARG A 6 -13.39 3.30 -8.19
CA ARG A 6 -14.05 4.30 -7.35
C ARG A 6 -15.51 4.48 -7.70
N GLY A 7 -15.82 4.43 -8.98
CA GLY A 7 -17.19 4.59 -9.43
C GLY A 7 -17.35 4.35 -10.92
N ILE A 8 -18.59 4.14 -11.32
CA ILE A 8 -18.99 3.90 -12.71
C ILE A 8 -20.22 4.78 -13.00
N ALA A 9 -20.24 5.43 -14.15
CA ALA A 9 -21.41 6.05 -14.71
C ALA A 9 -21.63 5.57 -16.14
N HIS A 10 -22.86 5.46 -16.55
CA HIS A 10 -23.24 5.09 -17.90
C HIS A 10 -24.37 5.96 -18.40
N GLY A 11 -24.51 6.04 -19.70
CA GLY A 11 -25.57 6.78 -20.32
C GLY A 11 -25.76 6.36 -21.77
N SER A 12 -26.97 6.49 -22.23
CA SER A 12 -27.35 6.30 -23.64
C SER A 12 -28.06 7.54 -24.16
N ALA A 13 -27.88 7.84 -25.43
CA ALA A 13 -28.59 8.91 -26.11
C ALA A 13 -28.97 8.51 -27.51
N ALA A 14 -30.17 8.88 -27.91
CA ALA A 14 -30.63 8.77 -29.27
C ALA A 14 -30.73 10.17 -29.87
N ASN A 15 -30.22 10.35 -31.10
CA ASN A 15 -30.30 11.62 -31.83
C ASN A 15 -29.71 12.86 -31.14
N ALA A 16 -28.85 12.68 -30.14
CA ALA A 16 -28.18 13.75 -29.39
C ALA A 16 -26.71 13.87 -29.77
N GLN A 17 -26.11 15.02 -29.48
CA GLN A 17 -24.70 15.27 -29.76
C GLN A 17 -23.76 14.59 -28.76
N GLY A 18 -24.29 14.06 -27.69
CA GLY A 18 -23.51 13.36 -26.65
C GLY A 18 -24.34 13.11 -25.41
N THR A 19 -23.79 12.34 -24.51
CA THR A 19 -24.35 12.05 -23.20
C THR A 19 -23.36 12.50 -22.15
N LYS A 20 -23.82 13.25 -21.16
CA LYS A 20 -23.01 13.68 -20.06
C LYS A 20 -22.90 12.57 -19.03
N LEU A 21 -21.69 12.20 -18.67
CA LEU A 21 -21.39 11.24 -17.62
C LEU A 21 -20.70 11.95 -16.46
N THR A 22 -21.15 11.68 -15.25
CA THR A 22 -20.54 12.24 -14.04
C THR A 22 -20.22 11.11 -13.08
N VAL A 23 -18.98 11.01 -12.69
CA VAL A 23 -18.48 10.01 -11.73
C VAL A 23 -17.74 10.71 -10.60
N ALA A 24 -17.94 10.24 -9.38
CA ALA A 24 -17.14 10.71 -8.25
C ALA A 24 -15.66 10.40 -8.51
N SER A 25 -14.80 11.39 -8.34
CA SER A 25 -13.37 11.26 -8.59
C SER A 25 -12.57 12.14 -7.65
N ARG A 26 -11.26 11.91 -7.62
CA ARG A 26 -10.30 12.72 -6.87
C ARG A 26 -9.10 13.03 -7.78
N PRO A 27 -8.40 14.14 -7.52
CA PRO A 27 -7.12 14.39 -8.19
C PRO A 27 -6.18 13.20 -8.01
N GLY A 28 -5.57 12.76 -9.10
CA GLY A 28 -4.69 11.58 -9.13
C GLY A 28 -5.38 10.27 -9.53
N ASP A 29 -6.71 10.21 -9.59
CA ASP A 29 -7.42 9.06 -10.14
C ASP A 29 -7.21 8.93 -11.65
N THR A 30 -7.51 7.74 -12.19
CA THR A 30 -7.52 7.48 -13.64
C THR A 30 -8.96 7.26 -14.10
N ALA A 31 -9.43 8.10 -15.00
CA ALA A 31 -10.73 7.93 -15.66
C ALA A 31 -10.56 7.21 -17.00
N VAL A 32 -11.36 6.18 -17.24
CA VAL A 32 -11.46 5.46 -18.51
C VAL A 32 -12.86 5.69 -19.09
N LEU A 33 -12.93 6.25 -20.28
CA LEU A 33 -14.15 6.54 -20.99
C LEU A 33 -14.27 5.62 -22.20
N ILE A 34 -15.38 4.94 -22.29
CA ILE A 34 -15.71 4.02 -23.37
C ILE A 34 -16.96 4.54 -24.04
N ALA A 35 -16.91 4.75 -25.32
CA ALA A 35 -18.06 5.15 -26.08
C ALA A 35 -18.21 4.27 -27.32
N ALA A 36 -19.46 3.94 -27.62
CA ALA A 36 -19.83 3.16 -28.79
C ALA A 36 -21.09 3.70 -29.43
N ALA A 37 -21.09 3.80 -30.74
CA ALA A 37 -22.26 4.23 -31.50
C ALA A 37 -22.46 3.46 -32.78
N GLN A 38 -23.70 3.40 -33.20
CA GLN A 38 -24.05 3.05 -34.56
C GLN A 38 -23.99 4.30 -35.42
N LEU A 39 -23.19 4.28 -36.46
CA LEU A 39 -23.14 5.32 -37.47
C LEU A 39 -23.79 4.83 -38.77
N THR A 40 -24.65 5.64 -39.34
CA THR A 40 -25.36 5.29 -40.55
C THR A 40 -24.62 5.61 -41.85
N ALA A 41 -23.49 6.30 -41.74
CA ALA A 41 -22.65 6.67 -42.89
C ALA A 41 -21.24 6.15 -42.77
N PRO A 42 -20.69 5.48 -43.79
CA PRO A 42 -19.28 5.13 -43.84
C PRO A 42 -18.41 6.39 -43.77
N GLY A 43 -17.39 6.37 -42.98
CA GLY A 43 -16.41 7.46 -42.85
C GLY A 43 -16.55 8.35 -41.62
N ASN A 44 -17.59 8.19 -40.83
CA ASN A 44 -17.67 8.87 -39.53
C ASN A 44 -16.88 8.09 -38.48
N VAL A 45 -16.01 8.79 -37.75
CA VAL A 45 -15.19 8.24 -36.69
C VAL A 45 -15.53 8.90 -35.37
N TYR A 46 -15.69 8.11 -34.35
CA TYR A 46 -15.77 8.61 -32.97
C TYR A 46 -14.40 8.98 -32.48
N ASN A 47 -14.25 10.19 -31.99
CA ASN A 47 -13.01 10.66 -31.41
C ASN A 47 -13.16 10.87 -29.90
N PRO A 48 -12.14 10.54 -29.13
CA PRO A 48 -12.09 10.89 -27.71
C PRO A 48 -12.23 12.40 -27.52
N PRO A 49 -12.78 12.86 -26.38
CA PRO A 49 -12.77 14.27 -26.03
C PRO A 49 -11.35 14.83 -25.99
N GLU A 50 -11.22 16.14 -26.16
CA GLU A 50 -9.93 16.82 -26.03
C GLU A 50 -9.30 16.58 -24.66
N GLY A 51 -7.99 16.34 -24.63
CA GLY A 51 -7.25 16.06 -23.39
C GLY A 51 -7.28 14.60 -22.92
N TRP A 52 -7.97 13.71 -23.68
CA TRP A 52 -7.97 12.28 -23.40
C TRP A 52 -6.95 11.56 -24.29
N THR A 53 -6.25 10.60 -23.69
CA THR A 53 -5.37 9.68 -24.43
C THR A 53 -6.19 8.46 -24.83
N GLY A 54 -6.15 8.07 -26.11
CA GLY A 54 -6.89 6.88 -26.53
C GLY A 54 -6.93 6.67 -28.03
N ALA A 55 -7.65 5.65 -28.43
CA ALA A 55 -7.80 5.23 -29.82
C ALA A 55 -9.25 5.26 -30.26
N SER A 56 -9.50 5.94 -31.36
CA SER A 56 -10.75 5.81 -32.12
C SER A 56 -10.65 4.69 -33.12
N GLN A 57 -11.78 4.11 -33.45
CA GLN A 57 -11.87 3.11 -34.48
C GLN A 57 -12.88 3.52 -35.59
N ALA A 58 -12.43 3.39 -36.80
CA ALA A 58 -13.29 3.48 -37.96
C ALA A 58 -14.39 2.39 -37.96
N PRO A 59 -15.52 2.62 -38.63
CA PRO A 59 -16.60 1.65 -38.69
C PRO A 59 -16.13 0.29 -39.15
N ILE A 60 -16.45 -0.74 -38.39
CA ILE A 60 -16.19 -2.13 -38.80
C ILE A 60 -17.29 -2.55 -39.76
N ALA A 61 -16.92 -2.86 -41.00
CA ALA A 61 -17.85 -3.40 -41.98
C ALA A 61 -18.34 -4.80 -41.55
N PRO A 62 -19.62 -5.18 -41.79
CA PRO A 62 -20.65 -4.47 -42.56
C PRO A 62 -21.58 -3.57 -41.74
N THR A 63 -21.29 -3.30 -40.51
CA THR A 63 -22.27 -2.82 -39.52
C THR A 63 -22.18 -1.33 -39.18
N ALA A 64 -21.35 -0.56 -39.86
CA ALA A 64 -21.22 0.89 -39.67
C ALA A 64 -21.14 1.33 -38.18
N ARG A 65 -20.26 0.70 -37.43
CA ARG A 65 -20.06 0.98 -35.99
C ARG A 65 -18.75 1.64 -35.75
N SER A 66 -18.75 2.60 -34.86
CA SER A 66 -17.55 3.28 -34.38
C SER A 66 -17.59 3.38 -32.87
N GLY A 67 -16.41 3.40 -32.28
CA GLY A 67 -16.25 3.58 -30.86
C GLY A 67 -14.87 4.08 -30.52
N TYR A 68 -14.66 4.44 -29.31
CA TYR A 68 -13.34 4.74 -28.77
C TYR A 68 -13.21 4.24 -27.33
N ILE A 69 -11.97 4.03 -26.93
CA ILE A 69 -11.57 3.94 -25.54
C ILE A 69 -10.56 5.03 -25.30
N ALA A 70 -10.76 5.79 -24.27
CA ALA A 70 -9.85 6.86 -23.89
C ALA A 70 -9.67 6.89 -22.38
N TRP A 71 -8.55 7.38 -21.94
CA TRP A 71 -8.26 7.54 -20.52
C TRP A 71 -7.51 8.84 -20.26
N ARG A 72 -7.61 9.32 -19.03
CA ARG A 72 -6.83 10.46 -18.54
C ARG A 72 -6.64 10.37 -17.04
N ARG A 73 -5.63 11.07 -16.56
CA ARG A 73 -5.48 11.35 -15.13
C ARG A 73 -6.45 12.46 -14.74
N VAL A 74 -7.15 12.28 -13.63
CA VAL A 74 -8.01 13.31 -13.06
C VAL A 74 -7.15 14.34 -12.35
N THR A 75 -7.20 15.60 -12.79
CA THR A 75 -6.50 16.72 -12.16
C THR A 75 -7.45 17.57 -11.30
N ASP A 76 -8.72 17.62 -11.67
CA ASP A 76 -9.82 18.27 -10.96
C ASP A 76 -11.03 17.33 -10.93
N PRO A 77 -11.79 17.23 -9.81
CA PRO A 77 -13.00 16.42 -9.74
C PRO A 77 -14.06 16.74 -10.83
N SER A 78 -14.08 17.95 -11.33
CA SER A 78 -14.92 18.35 -12.46
C SER A 78 -14.54 17.66 -13.77
N ASP A 79 -13.33 17.18 -13.90
CA ASP A 79 -12.80 16.48 -15.07
C ASP A 79 -13.52 15.17 -15.38
N THR A 80 -14.25 14.60 -14.42
CA THR A 80 -15.05 13.40 -14.63
C THR A 80 -16.48 13.68 -15.11
N THR A 81 -16.81 14.95 -15.33
CA THR A 81 -18.05 15.35 -15.94
C THR A 81 -17.83 15.49 -17.43
N ASP A 82 -17.91 14.41 -18.15
CA ASP A 82 -17.65 14.38 -19.58
C ASP A 82 -18.90 14.12 -20.41
N VAL A 83 -18.86 14.57 -21.63
CA VAL A 83 -19.87 14.34 -22.63
C VAL A 83 -19.32 13.38 -23.66
N VAL A 84 -20.04 12.30 -23.91
CA VAL A 84 -19.71 11.39 -24.99
C VAL A 84 -20.10 12.11 -26.33
N TRP A 85 -19.07 12.55 -27.03
CA TRP A 85 -19.24 13.29 -28.29
C TRP A 85 -18.98 12.40 -29.48
N TYR A 86 -19.70 12.67 -30.55
CA TYR A 86 -19.36 12.14 -31.86
C TYR A 86 -19.14 13.27 -32.86
N ASN A 87 -18.22 13.04 -33.77
CA ASN A 87 -17.86 14.05 -34.76
C ASN A 87 -19.02 14.18 -35.79
N ARG A 88 -19.56 15.37 -35.89
CA ARG A 88 -20.82 15.64 -36.57
C ARG A 88 -20.57 16.07 -38.00
N THR A 89 -20.57 15.12 -38.93
CA THR A 89 -20.76 15.46 -40.35
C THR A 89 -22.02 14.89 -40.97
N ALA A 90 -22.75 14.05 -40.25
CA ALA A 90 -24.03 13.50 -40.77
C ALA A 90 -25.11 13.45 -39.70
N MET A 91 -26.26 13.93 -40.03
CA MET A 91 -27.43 14.23 -39.17
C MET A 91 -28.40 13.05 -38.93
N TRP A 92 -28.00 11.82 -39.01
CA TRP A 92 -28.95 10.72 -38.93
C TRP A 92 -28.70 9.76 -37.79
N THR A 93 -29.63 9.77 -36.83
CA THR A 93 -30.04 8.74 -35.88
C THR A 93 -29.00 7.72 -35.50
N SER A 94 -28.00 8.13 -34.80
CA SER A 94 -27.16 7.20 -34.13
C SER A 94 -27.58 7.05 -32.67
N ARG A 95 -27.71 5.83 -32.21
CA ARG A 95 -27.73 5.55 -30.79
C ARG A 95 -26.30 5.40 -30.32
N GLN A 96 -26.03 6.00 -29.19
CA GLN A 96 -24.72 5.94 -28.57
C GLN A 96 -24.85 5.49 -27.13
N ASN A 97 -23.91 4.70 -26.70
CA ASN A 97 -23.72 4.33 -25.31
C ASN A 97 -22.36 4.78 -24.86
N GLY A 98 -22.29 5.22 -23.64
CA GLY A 98 -21.03 5.58 -22.99
C GLY A 98 -20.97 5.02 -21.58
N VAL A 99 -19.78 4.61 -21.18
CA VAL A 99 -19.45 4.20 -19.82
C VAL A 99 -18.19 4.92 -19.41
N MET A 100 -18.22 5.53 -18.25
CA MET A 100 -17.05 6.08 -17.58
C MET A 100 -16.77 5.28 -16.33
N ILE A 101 -15.55 4.78 -16.21
CA ILE A 101 -15.05 4.08 -15.05
C ILE A 101 -13.93 4.91 -14.45
N VAL A 102 -14.03 5.24 -13.18
CA VAL A 102 -12.96 5.91 -12.46
C VAL A 102 -12.30 4.90 -11.55
N PHE A 103 -11.00 4.74 -11.73
CA PHE A 103 -10.14 3.91 -10.90
C PHE A 103 -9.37 4.77 -9.92
N GLU A 104 -9.12 4.22 -8.73
CA GLU A 104 -8.32 4.88 -7.71
C GLU A 104 -6.86 4.93 -8.11
N GLY A 105 -6.27 6.13 -8.07
CA GLY A 105 -4.86 6.35 -8.34
C GLY A 105 -4.46 6.32 -9.82
N GLU A 106 -3.16 6.41 -10.05
CA GLU A 106 -2.57 6.40 -11.39
C GLU A 106 -2.41 4.97 -11.92
N LEU A 107 -2.96 4.71 -13.09
CA LEU A 107 -2.92 3.41 -13.73
C LEU A 107 -2.21 3.44 -15.06
N GLU A 108 -1.52 2.37 -15.38
CA GLU A 108 -1.13 2.05 -16.74
C GLU A 108 -2.33 1.44 -17.48
N VAL A 109 -2.84 2.13 -18.48
CA VAL A 109 -3.95 1.64 -19.31
C VAL A 109 -3.40 1.27 -20.69
N LYS A 110 -3.64 0.02 -21.09
CA LYS A 110 -3.35 -0.48 -22.45
C LYS A 110 -4.64 -0.92 -23.11
N THR A 111 -4.81 -0.56 -24.36
CA THR A 111 -6.02 -0.89 -25.14
C THR A 111 -5.69 -1.69 -26.38
N THR A 112 -6.61 -2.57 -26.77
CA THR A 112 -6.60 -3.16 -28.11
C THR A 112 -7.48 -2.34 -29.06
N ALA A 113 -7.25 -2.46 -30.34
CA ALA A 113 -8.20 -1.98 -31.34
C ALA A 113 -9.51 -2.79 -31.27
N TRP A 114 -10.62 -2.18 -31.69
CA TRP A 114 -11.87 -2.90 -31.88
C TRP A 114 -11.73 -3.93 -33.00
N GLN A 115 -12.19 -5.15 -32.75
CA GLN A 115 -12.06 -6.25 -33.69
C GLN A 115 -13.29 -7.17 -33.63
N THR A 116 -13.44 -8.02 -34.62
CA THR A 116 -14.58 -8.96 -34.70
C THR A 116 -14.33 -10.25 -33.93
N SER A 117 -13.09 -10.54 -33.58
CA SER A 117 -12.71 -11.65 -32.69
C SER A 117 -12.54 -11.16 -31.26
N VAL A 118 -12.78 -12.04 -30.30
CA VAL A 118 -12.49 -11.73 -28.90
C VAL A 118 -10.98 -11.56 -28.73
N PRO A 119 -10.50 -10.44 -28.15
CA PRO A 119 -9.07 -10.26 -27.89
C PRO A 119 -8.55 -11.29 -26.88
N ASP A 120 -7.26 -11.58 -26.94
CA ASP A 120 -6.62 -12.35 -25.88
C ASP A 120 -6.75 -11.64 -24.56
N VAL A 121 -7.16 -12.38 -23.54
CA VAL A 121 -7.38 -11.87 -22.20
C VAL A 121 -6.36 -12.45 -21.24
N GLY A 122 -5.91 -11.63 -20.31
CA GLY A 122 -5.04 -12.02 -19.21
C GLY A 122 -5.58 -11.46 -17.89
N GLU A 123 -4.87 -11.65 -16.82
CA GLU A 123 -5.20 -11.01 -15.55
C GLU A 123 -5.31 -9.49 -15.72
N ASP A 124 -6.24 -8.87 -14.99
CA ASP A 124 -6.54 -7.42 -15.04
C ASP A 124 -7.04 -6.92 -16.40
N THR A 125 -7.67 -7.78 -17.21
CA THR A 125 -8.23 -7.41 -18.50
C THR A 125 -9.73 -7.14 -18.38
N TYR A 126 -10.15 -6.01 -18.93
CA TYR A 126 -11.55 -5.64 -19.10
C TYR A 126 -11.93 -5.82 -20.55
N LEU A 127 -13.00 -6.55 -20.81
CA LEU A 127 -13.53 -6.74 -22.14
C LEU A 127 -14.74 -5.85 -22.40
N ILE A 128 -14.73 -5.22 -23.55
CA ILE A 128 -15.81 -4.41 -24.02
C ILE A 128 -16.37 -5.06 -25.28
N SER A 129 -17.66 -5.20 -25.31
CA SER A 129 -18.32 -5.70 -26.51
C SER A 129 -19.49 -4.81 -26.89
N GLN A 130 -19.66 -4.62 -28.14
CA GLN A 130 -20.82 -4.04 -28.71
C GLN A 130 -21.49 -5.07 -29.63
N SER A 131 -22.67 -5.50 -29.28
CA SER A 131 -23.48 -6.33 -30.19
C SER A 131 -24.45 -5.48 -31.00
N HIS A 132 -24.80 -5.95 -32.18
CA HIS A 132 -25.74 -5.31 -33.05
C HIS A 132 -26.54 -6.35 -33.82
N GLY A 133 -27.77 -6.12 -34.02
CA GLY A 133 -28.63 -6.84 -34.94
C GLY A 133 -30.09 -6.53 -34.69
N PRO A 134 -30.93 -6.60 -35.69
CA PRO A 134 -32.36 -6.69 -35.44
C PRO A 134 -32.56 -8.05 -34.82
N MET A 135 -32.96 -8.05 -33.57
CA MET A 135 -33.62 -9.19 -32.97
C MET A 135 -32.84 -10.48 -32.72
N SER A 136 -32.05 -10.50 -31.77
CA SER A 136 -32.11 -11.62 -30.86
C SER A 136 -31.86 -11.07 -29.48
N ASN A 137 -32.67 -11.41 -28.53
CA ASN A 137 -32.44 -11.21 -27.10
C ASN A 137 -31.28 -12.07 -26.59
N ALA A 138 -30.37 -12.40 -27.46
CA ALA A 138 -29.20 -13.19 -27.15
C ALA A 138 -28.09 -12.24 -26.70
N LEU A 139 -28.17 -11.86 -25.46
CA LEU A 139 -27.04 -11.32 -24.72
C LEU A 139 -25.83 -12.24 -24.90
N MET A 140 -24.67 -11.67 -25.03
CA MET A 140 -23.44 -12.44 -24.94
C MET A 140 -23.44 -13.18 -23.65
N GLU A 141 -23.38 -14.49 -23.71
CA GLU A 141 -23.07 -15.27 -22.52
C GLU A 141 -21.63 -14.98 -22.13
N TRP A 142 -21.50 -14.28 -21.04
CA TRP A 142 -20.22 -14.03 -20.43
C TRP A 142 -19.89 -15.23 -19.52
N THR A 143 -19.27 -16.25 -20.10
CA THR A 143 -18.82 -17.39 -19.33
C THR A 143 -17.39 -17.17 -18.87
N GLY A 144 -17.22 -16.92 -17.58
CA GLY A 144 -15.91 -16.75 -16.96
C GLY A 144 -16.05 -16.14 -15.56
N SER A 145 -15.05 -16.34 -14.74
CA SER A 145 -14.99 -15.77 -13.39
C SER A 145 -14.63 -14.29 -13.48
N GLY A 146 -15.58 -13.43 -13.68
CA GLY A 146 -15.34 -11.99 -13.69
C GLY A 146 -16.63 -11.25 -13.41
N ASP A 147 -16.51 -10.13 -12.72
CA ASP A 147 -17.64 -9.26 -12.41
C ASP A 147 -18.05 -8.46 -13.63
N ILE A 148 -19.34 -8.48 -13.97
CA ILE A 148 -19.89 -7.57 -14.97
C ILE A 148 -20.06 -6.21 -14.32
N LEU A 149 -19.29 -5.24 -14.81
CA LEU A 149 -19.30 -3.87 -14.29
C LEU A 149 -20.44 -3.05 -14.89
N TYR A 150 -20.81 -3.34 -16.12
CA TYR A 150 -21.89 -2.68 -16.82
C TYR A 150 -22.48 -3.63 -17.87
N ASP A 151 -23.78 -3.74 -17.85
CA ASP A 151 -24.58 -4.47 -18.84
C ASP A 151 -25.77 -3.62 -19.22
N GLY A 152 -25.64 -2.87 -20.30
CA GLY A 152 -26.63 -1.92 -20.76
C GLY A 152 -27.17 -2.30 -22.13
N GLU A 153 -28.47 -2.59 -22.17
CA GLU A 153 -29.23 -2.70 -23.40
C GLU A 153 -30.10 -1.45 -23.59
N ASP A 154 -30.05 -0.89 -24.78
CA ASP A 154 -31.05 0.12 -25.16
C ASP A 154 -32.28 -0.60 -25.70
N THR A 155 -33.29 -0.78 -24.86
CA THR A 155 -34.51 -1.51 -25.16
C THR A 155 -35.60 -0.65 -25.86
N VAL A 156 -35.32 0.59 -26.19
CA VAL A 156 -36.32 1.49 -26.75
C VAL A 156 -36.35 1.40 -28.27
N SER A 157 -37.18 0.57 -28.79
CA SER A 157 -37.81 0.62 -30.13
C SER A 157 -37.87 -0.72 -30.87
N THR A 158 -39.03 -1.01 -31.37
CA THR A 158 -39.39 -2.20 -32.14
C THR A 158 -38.85 -2.25 -33.56
N THR A 159 -38.03 -1.33 -33.98
CA THR A 159 -37.47 -1.26 -35.33
C THR A 159 -35.97 -0.90 -35.31
N ALA A 160 -35.17 -1.88 -35.42
CA ALA A 160 -33.95 -1.90 -36.23
C ALA A 160 -32.62 -1.43 -35.70
N SER A 161 -32.40 -0.98 -34.46
CA SER A 161 -31.01 -0.69 -34.06
C SER A 161 -30.78 -0.81 -32.54
N TRP A 162 -30.21 -1.91 -32.17
CA TRP A 162 -29.76 -2.16 -30.78
C TRP A 162 -28.28 -1.82 -30.67
N SER A 163 -27.90 -1.14 -29.63
CA SER A 163 -26.53 -1.10 -29.21
C SER A 163 -26.47 -1.59 -27.76
N ALA A 164 -25.74 -2.66 -27.52
CA ALA A 164 -25.43 -3.12 -26.19
C ALA A 164 -23.96 -2.87 -25.92
N LEU A 165 -23.66 -2.36 -24.74
CA LEU A 165 -22.32 -2.19 -24.28
C LEU A 165 -22.17 -2.97 -22.96
N ARG A 166 -21.29 -3.95 -22.97
CA ARG A 166 -20.99 -4.71 -21.77
C ARG A 166 -19.54 -4.50 -21.41
N VAL A 167 -19.28 -4.17 -20.19
CA VAL A 167 -17.95 -4.00 -19.63
C VAL A 167 -17.81 -4.89 -18.41
N GLY A 168 -16.77 -5.66 -18.34
CA GLY A 168 -16.51 -6.51 -17.18
C GLY A 168 -15.06 -6.93 -17.10
N LEU A 169 -14.65 -7.29 -15.90
CA LEU A 169 -13.36 -7.91 -15.64
C LEU A 169 -13.45 -9.39 -16.00
N THR A 170 -12.50 -9.89 -16.77
CA THR A 170 -12.46 -11.32 -17.09
C THR A 170 -11.04 -11.86 -17.04
N SER A 171 -10.90 -13.06 -16.51
CA SER A 171 -9.68 -13.86 -16.56
C SER A 171 -9.76 -14.99 -17.59
N SER A 172 -10.90 -15.12 -18.26
CA SER A 172 -11.12 -16.15 -19.28
C SER A 172 -11.84 -15.56 -20.50
N GLN A 173 -11.61 -16.18 -21.64
CA GLN A 173 -12.19 -15.79 -22.91
C GLN A 173 -13.72 -15.94 -22.88
N PRO A 174 -14.49 -14.87 -23.10
CA PRO A 174 -15.95 -15.02 -23.19
C PRO A 174 -16.35 -15.80 -24.43
N THR A 175 -17.41 -16.56 -24.31
CA THR A 175 -18.00 -17.29 -25.44
C THR A 175 -19.29 -16.59 -25.89
N MET A 176 -19.51 -16.61 -27.18
CA MET A 176 -20.80 -16.12 -27.76
C MET A 176 -21.81 -17.28 -27.86
N GLY A 177 -23.04 -17.02 -27.44
CA GLY A 177 -24.13 -17.98 -27.63
C GLY A 177 -24.40 -18.26 -29.12
N SER A 178 -24.90 -19.43 -29.44
CA SER A 178 -25.21 -19.83 -30.79
C SER A 178 -26.35 -18.97 -31.36
N GLY A 179 -26.16 -18.45 -32.58
CA GLY A 179 -27.18 -17.65 -33.30
C GLY A 179 -27.12 -16.14 -33.06
N GLN A 180 -26.09 -15.65 -32.42
CA GLN A 180 -25.90 -14.21 -32.20
C GLN A 180 -25.29 -13.51 -33.40
N ALA A 181 -25.68 -12.23 -33.57
CA ALA A 181 -25.07 -11.36 -34.57
C ALA A 181 -23.59 -11.07 -34.22
N PRO A 182 -22.74 -10.83 -35.21
CA PRO A 182 -21.33 -10.54 -34.93
C PRO A 182 -21.17 -9.35 -34.01
N ALA A 183 -20.42 -9.54 -32.92
CA ALA A 183 -20.07 -8.49 -32.00
C ALA A 183 -18.73 -7.85 -32.38
N ALA A 184 -18.58 -6.58 -32.03
CA ALA A 184 -17.30 -5.93 -32.05
C ALA A 184 -16.70 -5.94 -30.61
N TRP A 185 -15.46 -6.27 -30.51
CA TRP A 185 -14.75 -6.41 -29.25
C TRP A 185 -13.56 -5.47 -29.17
N CYS A 186 -13.31 -4.98 -28.01
CA CYS A 186 -12.00 -4.48 -27.64
C CYS A 186 -11.74 -4.79 -26.18
N ALA A 187 -10.50 -4.78 -25.81
CA ALA A 187 -10.09 -4.98 -24.45
C ALA A 187 -9.22 -3.81 -23.97
N PHE A 188 -9.26 -3.53 -22.70
CA PHE A 188 -8.25 -2.71 -22.06
C PHE A 188 -7.78 -3.40 -20.78
N THR A 189 -6.53 -3.17 -20.43
CA THR A 189 -5.97 -3.53 -19.14
C THR A 189 -5.76 -2.26 -18.34
N ALA A 190 -6.18 -2.29 -17.09
CA ALA A 190 -5.92 -1.23 -16.14
C ALA A 190 -5.13 -1.83 -14.97
N LYS A 191 -3.83 -1.63 -14.98
CA LYS A 191 -2.93 -2.09 -13.92
C LYS A 191 -2.52 -0.90 -13.08
N VAL A 192 -2.41 -1.12 -11.78
CA VAL A 192 -1.72 -0.14 -10.94
C VAL A 192 -0.35 0.03 -11.57
N ALA A 193 -0.07 1.24 -12.05
CA ALA A 193 1.26 1.57 -12.51
C ALA A 193 2.18 1.27 -11.32
N LEU A 194 3.02 0.25 -11.46
CA LEU A 194 4.23 0.22 -10.68
C LEU A 194 4.97 1.45 -11.15
N ALA A 195 4.88 2.53 -10.39
CA ALA A 195 5.49 3.77 -10.77
C ALA A 195 6.93 3.48 -11.17
N ALA A 196 7.22 3.59 -12.45
CA ALA A 196 8.51 4.09 -12.84
C ALA A 196 8.54 5.44 -12.14
N THR A 197 9.24 5.49 -11.03
CA THR A 197 9.30 6.61 -10.11
C THR A 197 9.41 7.87 -10.96
N PRO A 198 8.36 8.71 -11.10
CA PRO A 198 8.59 10.05 -11.59
C PRO A 198 9.56 10.61 -10.57
N GLY A 199 10.71 11.11 -11.00
CA GLY A 199 11.77 11.49 -10.12
C GLY A 199 11.32 12.49 -9.05
N CYS A 200 10.69 11.96 -8.02
CA CYS A 200 10.54 12.63 -6.75
C CYS A 200 11.90 12.52 -6.09
N SER A 201 12.77 13.45 -6.38
CA SER A 201 14.02 13.59 -5.69
C SER A 201 13.71 14.15 -4.30
N TRP A 202 13.90 13.32 -3.31
CA TRP A 202 13.91 13.77 -1.94
C TRP A 202 15.29 14.29 -1.59
N TYR A 203 15.37 15.46 -1.02
CA TYR A 203 16.64 16.06 -0.63
C TYR A 203 16.72 16.15 0.89
N GLN A 204 17.69 15.48 1.48
CA GLN A 204 18.03 15.63 2.88
C GLN A 204 19.40 16.31 2.97
N ASN A 205 19.46 17.47 3.61
CA ASN A 205 20.69 18.28 3.72
C ASN A 205 21.35 18.63 2.37
N GLY A 206 20.52 18.85 1.31
CA GLY A 206 20.99 19.16 -0.03
C GLY A 206 21.44 17.98 -0.88
N ASN A 207 21.37 16.75 -0.38
CA ASN A 207 21.66 15.53 -1.11
C ASN A 207 20.39 14.80 -1.54
N GLU A 208 20.36 14.28 -2.76
CA GLU A 208 19.26 13.44 -3.24
C GLU A 208 19.27 12.10 -2.53
N VAL A 209 18.11 11.71 -1.98
CA VAL A 209 17.93 10.45 -1.24
C VAL A 209 16.92 9.60 -1.98
N PRO A 210 17.15 8.29 -2.18
CA PRO A 210 16.16 7.41 -2.77
C PRO A 210 14.85 7.41 -1.97
N ALA A 211 13.73 7.58 -2.64
CA ALA A 211 12.40 7.52 -2.04
C ALA A 211 11.56 6.40 -2.66
N ARG A 212 10.79 5.72 -1.87
CA ARG A 212 9.84 4.68 -2.31
C ARG A 212 8.42 5.16 -2.04
N VAL A 213 7.55 5.06 -3.03
CA VAL A 213 6.12 5.35 -2.87
C VAL A 213 5.42 4.05 -2.51
N SER A 214 4.79 3.99 -1.34
CA SER A 214 3.95 2.87 -0.93
C SER A 214 2.50 3.32 -0.87
N VAL A 215 1.62 2.55 -1.51
CA VAL A 215 0.17 2.77 -1.46
C VAL A 215 -0.41 1.77 -0.47
N TYR A 216 -1.10 2.26 0.54
CA TYR A 216 -1.76 1.42 1.55
C TYR A 216 -3.24 1.32 1.26
N GLU A 217 -3.77 0.10 1.20
CA GLU A 217 -5.19 -0.17 1.24
C GLU A 217 -5.61 -0.43 2.69
N ASN A 218 -6.56 0.34 3.19
CA ASN A 218 -7.26 0.03 4.43
C ASN A 218 -8.60 -0.64 4.11
N ASP A 219 -8.83 -1.81 4.66
CA ASP A 219 -10.05 -2.61 4.51
C ASP A 219 -11.30 -2.01 5.19
N THR A 220 -11.24 -0.81 5.72
CA THR A 220 -12.39 -0.13 6.30
C THR A 220 -12.36 1.38 6.03
N GLU A 221 -13.41 1.82 5.35
CA GLU A 221 -13.97 3.18 5.25
C GLU A 221 -13.02 4.40 5.23
N ASN A 222 -13.01 5.05 4.04
CA ASN A 222 -12.93 6.51 3.85
C ASN A 222 -11.95 7.34 4.69
N VAL A 223 -10.69 6.97 4.68
CA VAL A 223 -9.63 7.93 4.95
C VAL A 223 -8.87 8.13 3.66
N ALA A 224 -8.85 9.37 3.17
CA ALA A 224 -8.05 9.77 2.03
C ALA A 224 -6.62 9.31 2.25
N SER A 225 -6.20 8.29 1.51
CA SER A 225 -4.82 7.83 1.53
C SER A 225 -3.97 8.99 1.02
N LYS A 226 -3.25 9.64 1.91
CA LYS A 226 -2.20 10.55 1.47
C LYS A 226 -1.18 9.68 0.77
N VAL A 227 -0.97 9.88 -0.51
CA VAL A 227 0.22 9.37 -1.19
C VAL A 227 1.39 10.14 -0.57
N GLY A 228 2.00 9.55 0.42
CA GLY A 228 3.21 10.06 1.02
C GLY A 228 4.40 9.38 0.37
N VAL A 229 5.37 10.13 -0.08
CA VAL A 229 6.71 9.59 -0.27
C VAL A 229 7.20 9.22 1.10
N MET A 230 7.28 7.93 1.40
CA MET A 230 7.84 7.49 2.68
C MET A 230 9.36 7.67 2.60
N PRO A 231 9.96 8.41 3.54
CA PRO A 231 11.41 8.45 3.63
C PRO A 231 11.92 7.02 3.76
N THR A 232 12.84 6.63 2.91
CA THR A 232 13.57 5.38 3.13
C THR A 232 14.52 5.61 4.28
N GLY A 233 14.44 4.79 5.30
CA GLY A 233 15.42 4.74 6.37
C GLY A 233 16.76 4.18 5.86
N PRO A 234 17.72 3.98 6.75
CA PRO A 234 19.01 3.41 6.39
C PRO A 234 18.89 2.02 5.78
N SER A 235 19.71 1.75 4.79
CA SER A 235 19.66 0.50 3.99
C SER A 235 20.15 -0.73 4.75
N SER A 236 20.77 -0.55 5.90
CA SER A 236 21.23 -1.61 6.80
C SER A 236 21.45 -1.10 8.21
N VAL A 237 21.61 -2.02 9.16
CA VAL A 237 22.03 -1.68 10.55
C VAL A 237 23.37 -0.94 10.56
N ALA A 238 24.29 -1.32 9.68
CA ALA A 238 25.59 -0.64 9.58
C ALA A 238 25.43 0.82 9.11
N GLU A 239 24.51 1.10 8.20
CA GLU A 239 24.21 2.47 7.77
C GLU A 239 23.49 3.27 8.87
N LEU A 240 22.58 2.63 9.64
CA LEU A 240 21.93 3.27 10.79
C LEU A 240 22.97 3.84 11.77
N PHE A 241 24.01 3.07 12.09
CA PHE A 241 25.03 3.50 13.05
C PHE A 241 25.93 4.64 12.55
N LYS A 242 25.90 4.98 11.26
CA LYS A 242 26.59 6.15 10.69
C LYS A 242 25.77 7.45 10.83
N ILE A 243 24.48 7.35 11.12
CA ILE A 243 23.61 8.52 11.26
C ILE A 243 23.85 9.14 12.65
N PRO A 244 24.30 10.39 12.76
CA PRO A 244 24.46 11.04 14.04
C PRO A 244 23.12 11.22 14.75
N ASN A 245 23.05 10.84 16.02
CA ASN A 245 21.85 10.97 16.84
C ASN A 245 20.60 10.33 16.21
N PHE A 246 20.76 9.15 15.62
CA PHE A 246 19.64 8.43 15.01
C PHE A 246 18.51 8.17 16.02
N VAL A 247 17.28 8.13 15.50
CA VAL A 247 16.07 7.96 16.30
C VAL A 247 15.37 6.65 15.92
N VAL A 248 15.20 5.79 16.92
CA VAL A 248 14.38 4.56 16.81
C VAL A 248 13.02 4.83 17.43
N ALA A 249 11.94 4.60 16.70
CA ALA A 249 10.58 4.75 17.23
C ALA A 249 10.21 3.59 18.16
N HIS A 250 10.17 3.83 19.47
CA HIS A 250 9.80 2.85 20.48
C HIS A 250 8.32 2.45 20.31
N ARG A 251 8.06 1.20 19.94
CA ARG A 251 6.71 0.65 19.66
C ARG A 251 5.90 1.51 18.68
N GLY A 252 6.58 2.10 17.70
CA GLY A 252 5.97 3.02 16.77
C GLY A 252 5.71 4.44 17.34
N GLY A 253 6.42 4.87 18.40
CA GLY A 253 6.29 6.22 18.96
C GLY A 253 5.18 6.37 20.00
N SER A 254 5.21 5.54 21.02
CA SER A 254 4.15 5.31 22.03
C SER A 254 3.66 6.53 22.84
N LEU A 255 4.39 7.64 22.83
CA LEU A 255 3.94 8.89 23.49
C LEU A 255 3.11 9.77 22.51
N GLY A 256 3.30 9.61 21.22
CA GLY A 256 2.64 10.41 20.20
C GLY A 256 1.40 9.77 19.59
N TRP A 257 1.34 8.44 19.63
CA TRP A 257 0.30 7.61 19.02
C TRP A 257 -0.04 6.42 19.90
N VAL A 258 -1.07 5.68 19.51
CA VAL A 258 -1.37 4.38 20.16
C VAL A 258 -0.28 3.39 19.76
N GLU A 259 0.51 2.96 20.74
CA GLU A 259 1.65 2.06 20.50
C GLU A 259 1.25 0.76 19.80
N SER A 260 2.20 0.16 19.11
CA SER A 260 2.06 -1.18 18.54
C SER A 260 0.99 -1.32 17.44
N THR A 261 0.46 -0.20 16.91
CA THR A 261 -0.53 -0.20 15.83
C THR A 261 0.11 0.08 14.47
N GLN A 262 -0.53 -0.34 13.38
CA GLN A 262 -0.10 0.00 12.03
C GLN A 262 0.04 1.52 11.83
N GLN A 263 -0.94 2.27 12.36
CA GLN A 263 -0.92 3.73 12.26
C GLN A 263 0.29 4.34 12.96
N ALA A 264 0.66 3.85 14.14
CA ALA A 264 1.84 4.35 14.87
C ALA A 264 3.15 4.16 14.08
N TYR A 265 3.33 3.00 13.43
CA TYR A 265 4.50 2.74 12.58
C TYR A 265 4.49 3.62 11.33
N THR A 266 3.34 3.76 10.69
CA THR A 266 3.17 4.61 9.51
C THR A 266 3.47 6.08 9.83
N ASP A 267 2.91 6.58 10.90
CA ASP A 267 3.15 7.98 11.33
C ASP A 267 4.61 8.22 11.73
N SER A 268 5.23 7.28 12.42
CA SER A 268 6.65 7.39 12.77
C SER A 268 7.54 7.48 11.54
N MET A 269 7.29 6.66 10.53
CA MET A 269 8.02 6.75 9.26
C MET A 269 7.76 8.09 8.55
N ALA A 270 6.51 8.58 8.55
CA ALA A 270 6.18 9.89 7.98
C ALA A 270 6.89 11.06 8.69
N TYR A 271 7.21 10.91 9.97
CA TYR A 271 8.05 11.86 10.72
C TYR A 271 9.55 11.69 10.46
N GLY A 272 9.95 10.70 9.67
CA GLY A 272 11.33 10.50 9.26
C GLY A 272 12.22 9.93 10.37
N VAL A 273 11.71 8.95 11.14
CA VAL A 273 12.55 8.18 12.05
C VAL A 273 13.54 7.32 11.27
N ASP A 274 14.65 7.00 11.89
CA ASP A 274 15.73 6.26 11.25
C ASP A 274 15.54 4.72 11.41
N ALA A 275 14.75 4.29 12.39
CA ALA A 275 14.39 2.88 12.60
C ALA A 275 13.08 2.73 13.38
N LEU A 276 12.44 1.57 13.23
CA LEU A 276 11.24 1.19 13.97
C LEU A 276 11.55 0.11 15.00
N GLU A 277 11.00 0.21 16.20
CA GLU A 277 11.08 -0.88 17.18
C GLU A 277 9.73 -1.55 17.36
N ILE A 278 9.75 -2.89 17.32
CA ILE A 278 8.61 -3.74 17.59
C ILE A 278 8.90 -4.68 18.75
N SER A 279 8.10 -4.58 19.80
CA SER A 279 8.03 -5.59 20.86
C SER A 279 6.99 -6.63 20.46
N CYS A 280 7.36 -7.91 20.41
CA CYS A 280 6.53 -8.95 19.85
C CYS A 280 5.99 -9.94 20.87
N ALA A 281 4.66 -10.17 20.81
CA ALA A 281 3.97 -11.33 21.34
C ALA A 281 3.68 -12.35 20.22
N ARG A 282 3.26 -13.56 20.63
CA ARG A 282 2.91 -14.63 19.70
C ARG A 282 1.63 -15.32 20.19
N THR A 283 0.69 -15.51 19.27
CA THR A 283 -0.56 -16.26 19.54
C THR A 283 -0.33 -17.78 19.58
N SER A 284 -1.32 -18.52 20.08
CA SER A 284 -1.31 -19.99 20.14
C SER A 284 -1.25 -20.62 18.75
N ASP A 285 -1.84 -19.99 17.74
CA ASP A 285 -1.85 -20.41 16.34
C ASP A 285 -0.68 -19.87 15.51
N GLY A 286 0.32 -19.24 16.15
CA GLY A 286 1.59 -18.90 15.53
C GLY A 286 1.70 -17.52 14.92
N VAL A 287 0.74 -16.65 15.10
CA VAL A 287 0.81 -15.27 14.58
C VAL A 287 1.64 -14.39 15.50
N TRP A 288 2.70 -13.78 14.94
CA TRP A 288 3.51 -12.79 15.62
C TRP A 288 2.92 -11.40 15.42
N PHE A 289 2.84 -10.63 16.49
CA PHE A 289 2.24 -9.30 16.46
C PHE A 289 2.85 -8.36 17.50
N ALA A 290 2.69 -7.07 17.28
CA ALA A 290 3.21 -6.04 18.15
C ALA A 290 2.44 -5.98 19.47
N ASN A 291 3.06 -6.40 20.56
CA ASN A 291 2.53 -6.26 21.90
C ASN A 291 3.67 -6.38 22.90
N HIS A 292 3.74 -5.44 23.85
CA HIS A 292 4.81 -5.45 24.84
C HIS A 292 4.55 -6.43 25.99
N ASP A 293 3.31 -6.49 26.43
CA ASP A 293 2.90 -7.27 27.60
C ASP A 293 2.39 -8.67 27.18
N ASN A 294 2.22 -9.56 28.15
CA ASN A 294 1.66 -10.88 27.88
C ASN A 294 0.12 -10.83 27.64
N ASN A 295 -0.51 -9.66 27.77
CA ASN A 295 -1.94 -9.46 27.59
C ASN A 295 -2.20 -8.15 26.85
N LEU A 296 -3.47 -7.88 26.53
CA LEU A 296 -3.87 -6.71 25.74
C LEU A 296 -4.31 -5.51 26.58
N LYS A 297 -4.11 -5.52 27.92
CA LYS A 297 -4.60 -4.46 28.82
C LYS A 297 -4.08 -3.07 28.47
N SER A 298 -2.81 -2.95 28.14
CA SER A 298 -2.20 -1.67 27.76
C SER A 298 -2.87 -1.05 26.53
N LEU A 299 -3.42 -1.86 25.64
CA LEU A 299 -4.19 -1.44 24.48
C LEU A 299 -5.70 -1.29 24.75
N GLY A 300 -6.15 -1.61 25.97
CA GLY A 300 -7.56 -1.56 26.35
C GLY A 300 -8.34 -2.88 26.13
N GLY A 301 -7.65 -3.93 25.77
CA GLY A 301 -8.20 -5.27 25.59
C GLY A 301 -8.22 -6.09 26.90
N PRO A 302 -8.50 -7.40 26.82
CA PRO A 302 -8.63 -8.26 27.99
C PRO A 302 -7.29 -8.55 28.70
N ASP A 303 -7.40 -8.86 29.99
CA ASP A 303 -6.31 -9.39 30.81
C ASP A 303 -6.20 -10.92 30.64
N LYS A 304 -5.94 -11.36 29.42
CA LYS A 304 -5.77 -12.77 29.06
C LYS A 304 -4.42 -12.95 28.39
N ASP A 305 -3.69 -14.01 28.74
CA ASP A 305 -2.40 -14.30 28.12
C ASP A 305 -2.59 -14.55 26.62
N THR A 306 -1.97 -13.70 25.82
CA THR A 306 -2.07 -13.73 24.35
C THR A 306 -1.48 -15.00 23.75
N SER A 307 -0.55 -15.67 24.44
CA SER A 307 0.02 -16.95 24.01
C SER A 307 -1.01 -18.09 24.05
N THR A 308 -2.13 -17.91 24.76
CA THR A 308 -3.26 -18.84 24.82
C THR A 308 -4.40 -18.50 23.88
N MET A 309 -4.31 -17.37 23.17
CA MET A 309 -5.30 -16.88 22.22
C MET A 309 -4.88 -17.17 20.79
N THR A 310 -5.82 -17.49 19.93
CA THR A 310 -5.61 -17.43 18.47
C THR A 310 -5.61 -15.98 17.99
N TRP A 311 -5.07 -15.72 16.79
CA TRP A 311 -5.16 -14.39 16.21
C TRP A 311 -6.60 -13.92 15.99
N ALA A 312 -7.50 -14.85 15.63
CA ALA A 312 -8.92 -14.55 15.53
C ALA A 312 -9.50 -14.05 16.87
N GLU A 313 -9.18 -14.73 17.98
CA GLU A 313 -9.60 -14.29 19.30
C GLU A 313 -9.01 -12.94 19.73
N VAL A 314 -7.74 -12.66 19.37
CA VAL A 314 -7.11 -11.34 19.58
C VAL A 314 -7.88 -10.27 18.82
N ARG A 315 -8.13 -10.49 17.55
CA ARG A 315 -8.87 -9.57 16.69
C ARG A 315 -10.28 -9.31 17.20
N ASP A 316 -11.01 -10.36 17.57
CA ASP A 316 -12.38 -10.25 18.08
C ASP A 316 -12.41 -9.52 19.42
N ALA A 317 -11.43 -9.77 20.30
CA ALA A 317 -11.29 -9.07 21.58
C ALA A 317 -11.00 -7.58 21.41
N MET A 318 -10.34 -7.18 20.34
CA MET A 318 -9.98 -5.79 20.01
C MET A 318 -10.95 -5.12 19.03
N ALA A 319 -11.96 -5.82 18.52
CA ALA A 319 -12.88 -5.32 17.49
C ALA A 319 -13.63 -4.04 17.90
N HIS A 320 -13.87 -3.83 19.20
CA HIS A 320 -14.48 -2.62 19.74
C HIS A 320 -13.51 -1.41 19.84
N LEU A 321 -12.23 -1.62 19.56
CA LEU A 321 -11.15 -0.62 19.61
C LEU A 321 -10.31 -0.71 18.31
N PRO A 322 -10.89 -0.46 17.13
CA PRO A 322 -10.20 -0.66 15.86
C PRO A 322 -8.91 0.16 15.74
N ASP A 323 -8.88 1.39 16.28
CA ASP A 323 -7.71 2.26 16.29
C ASP A 323 -6.57 1.77 17.21
N LYS A 324 -6.83 0.72 18.00
CA LYS A 324 -5.85 0.10 18.91
C LYS A 324 -5.53 -1.35 18.52
N MET A 325 -5.94 -1.77 17.33
CA MET A 325 -5.62 -3.09 16.82
C MET A 325 -4.09 -3.24 16.70
N PRO A 326 -3.50 -4.25 17.37
CA PRO A 326 -2.06 -4.45 17.29
C PRO A 326 -1.61 -4.85 15.88
N CYS A 327 -0.47 -4.33 15.47
CA CYS A 327 0.13 -4.59 14.17
C CYS A 327 0.69 -6.01 14.11
N ARG A 328 0.48 -6.73 13.01
CA ARG A 328 1.14 -8.02 12.76
C ARG A 328 2.58 -7.80 12.33
N LEU A 329 3.46 -8.74 12.71
CA LEU A 329 4.87 -8.70 12.30
C LEU A 329 5.03 -8.84 10.78
N ASP A 330 4.28 -9.74 10.16
CA ASP A 330 4.33 -9.93 8.71
C ASP A 330 3.99 -8.63 7.95
N TRP A 331 2.92 -7.95 8.35
CA TRP A 331 2.59 -6.64 7.77
C TRP A 331 3.73 -5.62 7.93
N LEU A 332 4.35 -5.55 9.10
CA LEU A 332 5.46 -4.62 9.34
C LEU A 332 6.67 -4.93 8.45
N LEU A 333 7.00 -6.22 8.30
CA LEU A 333 8.11 -6.68 7.47
C LEU A 333 7.83 -6.46 5.98
N GLU A 334 6.64 -6.78 5.50
CA GLU A 334 6.23 -6.56 4.11
C GLU A 334 6.23 -5.07 3.76
N THR A 335 5.81 -4.23 4.71
CA THR A 335 5.71 -2.79 4.49
C THR A 335 7.06 -2.08 4.59
N TYR A 336 7.87 -2.41 5.60
CA TYR A 336 9.07 -1.64 5.96
C TYR A 336 10.37 -2.44 5.94
N GLY A 337 10.32 -3.76 5.88
CA GLY A 337 11.50 -4.62 6.01
C GLY A 337 12.59 -4.36 4.96
N GLU A 338 12.22 -3.81 3.81
CA GLU A 338 13.17 -3.41 2.77
C GLU A 338 13.47 -1.90 2.74
N SER A 339 12.81 -1.10 3.57
CA SER A 339 12.89 0.36 3.51
C SER A 339 13.49 1.03 4.73
N THR A 340 13.56 0.33 5.88
CA THR A 340 14.18 0.85 7.10
C THR A 340 14.72 -0.27 7.98
N VAL A 341 15.45 0.10 9.03
CA VAL A 341 15.91 -0.84 10.06
C VAL A 341 14.78 -1.12 11.04
N ILE A 342 14.58 -2.39 11.36
CA ILE A 342 13.60 -2.85 12.36
C ILE A 342 14.36 -3.42 13.56
N VAL A 343 14.11 -2.86 14.72
CA VAL A 343 14.57 -3.37 16.00
C VAL A 343 13.53 -4.33 16.54
N PHE A 344 13.84 -5.60 16.53
CA PHE A 344 12.95 -6.67 16.94
C PHE A 344 13.23 -7.12 18.38
N ASP A 345 12.24 -6.95 19.27
CA ASP A 345 12.29 -7.39 20.67
C ASP A 345 11.29 -8.54 20.88
N PRO A 346 11.74 -9.81 20.94
CA PRO A 346 10.86 -10.98 21.05
C PRO A 346 10.22 -11.16 22.42
N LYS A 347 10.50 -10.28 23.38
CA LYS A 347 10.01 -10.37 24.76
C LYS A 347 10.27 -11.76 25.38
N ASN A 348 9.26 -12.41 25.89
CA ASN A 348 9.36 -13.71 26.55
C ASN A 348 9.35 -14.92 25.58
N ASN A 349 9.45 -14.66 24.27
CA ASN A 349 9.34 -15.73 23.25
C ASN A 349 10.69 -16.37 22.87
N HIS A 350 11.70 -16.29 23.73
CA HIS A 350 13.05 -16.86 23.50
C HIS A 350 13.04 -18.37 23.18
N PRO A 351 12.13 -19.20 23.73
CA PRO A 351 12.03 -20.60 23.33
C PRO A 351 11.61 -20.82 21.87
N ARG A 352 11.08 -19.79 21.23
CA ARG A 352 10.64 -19.80 19.83
C ARG A 352 11.64 -19.14 18.88
N ARG A 353 12.91 -19.02 19.28
CA ARG A 353 13.91 -18.25 18.52
C ARG A 353 14.12 -18.73 17.09
N ASP A 354 14.07 -20.04 16.85
CA ASP A 354 14.24 -20.57 15.49
C ASP A 354 13.14 -20.06 14.56
N GLU A 355 11.90 -20.02 15.04
CA GLU A 355 10.74 -19.55 14.29
C GLU A 355 10.87 -18.07 13.90
N TYR A 356 11.17 -17.16 14.85
CA TYR A 356 11.31 -15.76 14.50
C TYR A 356 12.57 -15.47 13.69
N PHE A 357 13.66 -16.19 13.87
CA PHE A 357 14.85 -16.03 13.03
C PHE A 357 14.58 -16.43 11.56
N GLU A 358 13.79 -17.47 11.33
CA GLU A 358 13.35 -17.83 9.97
C GLU A 358 12.52 -16.75 9.33
N ILE A 359 11.54 -16.19 10.06
CA ILE A 359 10.69 -15.09 9.56
C ILE A 359 11.52 -13.84 9.22
N LEU A 360 12.53 -13.52 10.04
CA LEU A 360 13.35 -12.33 9.90
C LEU A 360 14.51 -12.49 8.89
N ALA A 361 14.86 -13.72 8.52
CA ALA A 361 16.02 -14.02 7.68
C ALA A 361 16.07 -13.29 6.32
N PRO A 362 14.96 -13.08 5.60
CA PRO A 362 14.96 -12.31 4.35
C PRO A 362 15.42 -10.85 4.51
N TYR A 363 15.23 -10.28 5.70
CA TYR A 363 15.50 -8.86 6.01
C TYR A 363 16.76 -8.67 6.88
N ARG A 364 17.58 -9.69 7.01
CA ARG A 364 18.67 -9.80 8.00
C ARG A 364 19.53 -8.56 8.15
N GLU A 365 19.94 -7.93 7.06
CA GLU A 365 20.81 -6.75 7.09
C GLU A 365 20.17 -5.51 7.73
N ARG A 366 18.83 -5.50 7.80
CA ARG A 366 18.03 -4.43 8.40
C ARG A 366 17.40 -4.81 9.72
N ILE A 367 17.68 -6.00 10.25
CA ILE A 367 17.15 -6.44 11.54
C ILE A 367 18.20 -6.30 12.63
N LEU A 368 17.81 -5.66 13.70
CA LEU A 368 18.58 -5.52 14.93
C LEU A 368 17.83 -6.22 16.06
N ILE A 369 18.36 -7.32 16.56
CA ILE A 369 17.70 -8.14 17.59
C ILE A 369 18.00 -7.56 18.96
N LYS A 370 16.95 -7.23 19.72
CA LYS A 370 17.06 -6.55 21.03
C LYS A 370 16.71 -7.51 22.16
N PHE A 371 17.64 -7.66 23.12
CA PHE A 371 17.43 -8.44 24.33
C PHE A 371 17.89 -7.68 25.59
N PHE A 372 17.41 -8.16 26.75
CA PHE A 372 17.94 -7.69 28.02
C PHE A 372 19.41 -8.16 28.24
N GLY A 373 20.21 -7.33 28.90
CA GLY A 373 21.65 -7.39 28.88
C GLY A 373 22.33 -8.67 29.39
N ASN A 374 21.62 -9.55 30.08
CA ASN A 374 22.17 -10.82 30.59
C ASN A 374 21.91 -12.05 29.70
N LEU A 375 21.36 -11.85 28.53
CA LEU A 375 20.95 -12.95 27.62
C LEU A 375 22.06 -13.24 26.58
N PHE A 376 23.30 -13.40 27.04
CA PHE A 376 24.50 -13.54 26.19
C PHE A 376 24.37 -14.64 25.14
N SER A 377 23.89 -15.82 25.53
CA SER A 377 23.70 -16.92 24.56
C SER A 377 22.71 -16.60 23.43
N LEU A 378 21.76 -15.72 23.67
CA LEU A 378 20.83 -15.28 22.63
C LEU A 378 21.45 -14.24 21.71
N PHE A 379 22.31 -13.35 22.24
CA PHE A 379 23.11 -12.44 21.42
C PHE A 379 24.05 -13.21 20.49
N ASP A 380 24.76 -14.21 21.03
CA ASP A 380 25.67 -15.04 20.24
C ASP A 380 24.92 -15.85 19.18
N ASP A 381 23.74 -16.40 19.49
CA ASP A 381 22.90 -17.11 18.52
C ASP A 381 22.41 -16.16 17.42
N ALA A 382 21.96 -14.95 17.75
CA ALA A 382 21.56 -13.95 16.77
C ALA A 382 22.73 -13.60 15.82
N ARG A 383 23.91 -13.34 16.37
CA ARG A 383 25.11 -13.00 15.59
C ARG A 383 25.60 -14.17 14.74
N ALA A 384 25.56 -15.40 15.26
CA ALA A 384 25.90 -16.61 14.50
C ALA A 384 24.99 -16.81 13.28
N ARG A 385 23.75 -16.30 13.34
CA ARG A 385 22.78 -16.29 12.23
C ARG A 385 22.90 -15.07 11.33
N GLY A 386 23.86 -14.16 11.62
CA GLY A 386 24.16 -12.96 10.85
C GLY A 386 23.26 -11.76 11.14
N PHE A 387 22.53 -11.76 12.26
CA PHE A 387 21.79 -10.60 12.74
C PHE A 387 22.67 -9.73 13.62
N ALA A 388 22.44 -8.42 13.63
CA ALA A 388 23.04 -7.53 14.62
C ALA A 388 22.33 -7.65 15.97
N ALA A 389 23.09 -7.54 17.06
CA ALA A 389 22.62 -7.75 18.42
C ALA A 389 22.63 -6.46 19.25
N TRP A 390 21.50 -6.13 19.86
CA TRP A 390 21.30 -4.99 20.74
C TRP A 390 21.02 -5.45 22.18
N GLY A 391 21.93 -5.12 23.09
CA GLY A 391 21.72 -5.34 24.52
C GLY A 391 21.28 -4.06 25.24
N TYR A 392 20.30 -4.16 26.13
CA TYR A 392 19.92 -3.04 26.99
C TYR A 392 19.99 -3.38 28.47
N ALA A 393 20.38 -2.41 29.29
CA ALA A 393 20.48 -2.52 30.72
C ALA A 393 20.01 -1.24 31.41
N TYR A 394 19.88 -1.29 32.73
CA TYR A 394 19.53 -0.14 33.56
C TYR A 394 20.71 0.23 34.47
N GLU A 395 20.75 1.44 35.00
CA GLU A 395 21.75 1.88 35.96
C GLU A 395 21.87 0.91 37.17
N SER A 396 20.73 0.41 37.66
CA SER A 396 20.68 -0.60 38.72
C SER A 396 21.35 -1.92 38.36
N SER A 397 21.58 -2.20 37.09
CA SER A 397 22.26 -3.43 36.65
C SER A 397 23.77 -3.42 36.94
N LYS A 398 24.37 -2.28 37.29
CA LYS A 398 25.82 -2.17 37.61
C LYS A 398 26.28 -3.09 38.74
N THR A 399 25.37 -3.45 39.65
CA THR A 399 25.68 -4.36 40.77
C THR A 399 25.48 -5.83 40.43
N ALA A 400 24.95 -6.14 39.23
CA ALA A 400 24.70 -7.50 38.78
C ALA A 400 26.03 -8.20 38.38
N PRO A 401 26.17 -9.52 38.66
CA PRO A 401 27.40 -10.27 38.31
C PRO A 401 27.74 -10.22 36.80
N TRP A 402 26.75 -10.07 35.95
CA TRP A 402 26.87 -10.04 34.49
C TRP A 402 27.20 -8.65 33.92
N TRP A 403 27.22 -7.60 34.74
CA TRP A 403 27.41 -6.24 34.28
C TRP A 403 28.70 -6.02 33.49
N ASN A 404 29.82 -6.51 34.00
CA ASN A 404 31.13 -6.31 33.36
C ASN A 404 31.19 -6.98 31.98
N GLU A 405 30.55 -8.14 31.82
CA GLU A 405 30.44 -8.83 30.55
C GLU A 405 29.59 -8.04 29.58
N PHE A 406 28.43 -7.53 30.01
CA PHE A 406 27.60 -6.63 29.21
C PHE A 406 28.35 -5.37 28.80
N ALA A 407 28.98 -4.68 29.76
CA ALA A 407 29.70 -3.43 29.53
C ALA A 407 30.92 -3.59 28.60
N SER A 408 31.49 -4.79 28.52
CA SER A 408 32.55 -5.09 27.54
C SER A 408 32.10 -5.02 26.09
N GLY A 409 30.80 -5.18 25.81
CA GLY A 409 30.26 -5.21 24.47
C GLY A 409 30.65 -6.43 23.62
N ALA A 410 31.27 -7.46 24.23
CA ALA A 410 31.82 -8.61 23.50
C ALA A 410 30.77 -9.36 22.66
N HIS A 411 29.54 -9.47 23.18
CA HIS A 411 28.42 -10.16 22.55
C HIS A 411 27.51 -9.26 21.71
N LEU A 412 27.81 -7.96 21.66
CA LEU A 412 26.87 -6.94 21.18
C LEU A 412 27.43 -6.15 20.00
N ASP A 413 26.54 -5.66 19.14
CA ASP A 413 26.85 -4.67 18.12
C ASP A 413 26.46 -3.26 18.59
N VAL A 414 25.48 -3.17 19.51
CA VAL A 414 25.08 -1.92 20.15
C VAL A 414 24.70 -2.14 21.62
N LEU A 415 25.10 -1.21 22.47
CA LEU A 415 24.74 -1.15 23.88
C LEU A 415 23.62 -0.14 24.11
N SER A 416 22.79 -0.37 25.12
CA SER A 416 21.77 0.60 25.49
C SER A 416 21.61 0.75 26.99
N ILE A 417 21.48 2.00 27.42
CA ILE A 417 21.34 2.38 28.84
C ILE A 417 20.29 3.50 28.94
N ALA A 418 19.71 3.67 30.14
CA ALA A 418 18.76 4.74 30.40
C ALA A 418 19.37 6.12 30.08
N TRP A 419 18.58 7.04 29.52
CA TRP A 419 19.06 8.38 29.15
C TRP A 419 19.60 9.19 30.36
N ASP A 420 19.06 8.94 31.56
CA ASP A 420 19.43 9.57 32.83
C ASP A 420 20.52 8.84 33.60
N ALA A 421 21.01 7.71 33.10
CA ALA A 421 22.13 7.01 33.71
C ALA A 421 23.34 7.94 33.90
N SER A 422 24.14 7.64 34.91
CA SER A 422 25.30 8.47 35.29
C SER A 422 26.31 8.57 34.15
N LYS A 423 27.06 9.68 34.12
CA LYS A 423 28.16 9.81 33.16
C LYS A 423 29.20 8.71 33.31
N GLU A 424 29.48 8.29 34.55
CA GLU A 424 30.39 7.19 34.86
C GLU A 424 29.95 5.89 34.16
N THR A 425 28.63 5.59 34.15
CA THR A 425 28.10 4.43 33.44
C THR A 425 28.30 4.54 31.94
N TYR A 426 28.01 5.71 31.36
CA TYR A 426 28.28 5.96 29.94
C TYR A 426 29.78 5.82 29.61
N ASP A 427 30.67 6.38 30.45
CA ASP A 427 32.13 6.28 30.26
C ASP A 427 32.60 4.82 30.27
N GLN A 428 32.05 3.99 31.16
CA GLN A 428 32.32 2.56 31.16
C GLN A 428 31.89 1.86 29.89
N LEU A 429 30.68 2.14 29.40
CA LEU A 429 30.16 1.54 28.18
C LEU A 429 30.88 2.02 26.92
N LEU A 430 31.38 3.25 26.90
CA LEU A 430 32.19 3.80 25.79
C LEU A 430 33.48 3.03 25.56
N LEU A 431 34.04 2.38 26.60
CA LEU A 431 35.24 1.56 26.47
C LEU A 431 35.06 0.36 25.53
N ALA A 432 33.82 -0.09 25.32
CA ALA A 432 33.50 -1.15 24.37
C ALA A 432 33.71 -0.75 22.89
N GLY A 433 33.83 0.56 22.59
CA GLY A 433 33.98 1.05 21.24
C GLY A 433 32.75 0.77 20.34
N LYS A 434 31.58 0.56 20.94
CA LYS A 434 30.32 0.27 20.27
C LYS A 434 29.37 1.48 20.32
N PRO A 435 28.43 1.62 19.37
CA PRO A 435 27.35 2.59 19.50
C PRO A 435 26.60 2.42 20.82
N ILE A 436 26.22 3.54 21.44
CA ILE A 436 25.37 3.55 22.64
C ILE A 436 24.05 4.21 22.31
N VAL A 437 22.94 3.51 22.55
CA VAL A 437 21.59 4.03 22.38
C VAL A 437 20.99 4.35 23.75
N SER A 438 20.54 5.59 23.92
CA SER A 438 19.82 5.97 25.13
C SER A 438 18.36 5.47 25.07
N HIS A 439 17.85 4.93 26.18
CA HIS A 439 16.45 4.51 26.29
C HIS A 439 15.80 5.02 27.58
N ILE A 440 14.53 5.17 27.68
CA ILE A 440 13.58 5.50 26.62
C ILE A 440 13.34 7.00 26.73
N THR A 441 13.47 7.71 25.63
CA THR A 441 13.35 9.17 25.65
C THR A 441 11.95 9.59 25.17
N GLY A 442 11.39 10.60 25.83
CA GLY A 442 10.14 11.25 25.42
C GLY A 442 10.36 12.63 24.82
N TRP A 443 11.52 13.27 25.13
CA TRP A 443 11.76 14.66 24.83
C TRP A 443 13.18 14.91 24.33
N THR A 444 13.37 15.91 23.48
CA THR A 444 14.64 16.27 22.87
C THR A 444 15.74 16.53 23.91
N ASN A 445 15.43 17.21 25.01
CA ASN A 445 16.41 17.49 26.08
C ASN A 445 16.94 16.20 26.73
N GLN A 446 16.15 15.13 26.82
CA GLN A 446 16.60 13.84 27.35
C GLN A 446 17.63 13.19 26.42
N ALA A 447 17.36 13.18 25.10
CA ALA A 447 18.31 12.68 24.12
C ALA A 447 19.58 13.53 24.05
N GLN A 448 19.46 14.86 24.15
CA GLN A 448 20.62 15.78 24.23
C GLN A 448 21.47 15.50 25.46
N ALA A 449 20.83 15.28 26.63
CA ALA A 449 21.53 14.93 27.84
C ALA A 449 22.29 13.59 27.74
N ALA A 450 21.71 12.61 27.04
CA ALA A 450 22.36 11.34 26.76
C ALA A 450 23.52 11.49 25.74
N ALA A 451 23.29 12.26 24.66
CA ALA A 451 24.29 12.55 23.64
C ALA A 451 25.54 13.27 24.26
N ALA A 452 25.30 14.20 25.18
CA ALA A 452 26.39 14.87 25.93
C ALA A 452 27.22 13.89 26.76
N LYS A 453 26.71 12.71 27.09
CA LYS A 453 27.41 11.63 27.78
C LYS A 453 28.02 10.59 26.84
N GLY A 454 27.75 10.68 25.52
CA GLY A 454 28.31 9.81 24.50
C GLY A 454 27.32 8.86 23.81
N ALA A 455 26.01 9.03 24.02
CA ALA A 455 25.03 8.30 23.23
C ALA A 455 25.09 8.71 21.74
N THR A 456 25.03 7.73 20.85
CA THR A 456 25.06 7.92 19.40
C THR A 456 23.67 7.91 18.76
N GLY A 457 22.68 7.43 19.52
CA GLY A 457 21.27 7.38 19.08
C GLY A 457 20.34 7.28 20.29
N THR A 458 19.04 7.30 20.00
CA THR A 458 17.99 7.19 21.01
C THR A 458 16.85 6.31 20.57
N ILE A 459 16.27 5.55 21.50
CA ILE A 459 14.95 4.92 21.30
C ILE A 459 13.91 5.81 21.95
N ALA A 460 13.00 6.34 21.12
CA ALA A 460 12.11 7.42 21.49
C ALA A 460 10.63 7.00 21.48
N SER A 461 9.96 7.22 22.60
CA SER A 461 8.49 7.19 22.68
C SER A 461 7.87 8.46 22.10
N GLY A 462 8.52 9.61 22.23
CA GLY A 462 8.03 10.91 21.81
C GLY A 462 8.56 11.34 20.43
N VAL A 463 8.37 10.54 19.39
CA VAL A 463 8.91 10.80 18.04
C VAL A 463 8.67 12.23 17.57
N LYS A 464 7.44 12.77 17.77
CA LYS A 464 7.07 14.15 17.40
C LYS A 464 7.96 15.24 18.03
N ASN A 465 8.62 14.91 19.11
CA ASN A 465 9.50 15.83 19.83
C ASN A 465 10.94 15.84 19.27
N PHE A 466 11.27 14.90 18.38
CA PHE A 466 12.61 14.74 17.79
C PHE A 466 12.65 15.04 16.30
N LYS A 467 11.58 14.72 15.63
CA LYS A 467 11.45 14.84 14.18
C LYS A 467 10.27 15.76 13.87
N THR A 468 10.39 16.55 12.84
CA THR A 468 9.30 17.37 12.29
C THR A 468 8.91 16.78 10.95
N ILE A 469 7.60 16.78 10.65
CA ILE A 469 7.15 16.45 9.30
C ILE A 469 7.84 17.43 8.36
N GLN A 470 8.63 16.91 7.45
CA GLN A 470 9.14 17.68 6.33
C GLN A 470 8.05 17.66 5.26
N VAL A 471 7.36 18.79 5.12
CA VAL A 471 6.31 19.04 4.11
C VAL A 471 6.96 19.34 2.77
#